data_1c6578fe6797528aad096f11dac8d8e3
#
_entry.id   1c6578fe6797528aad096f11dac8d8e3
#
_cell.length_a   1.000
_cell.length_b   1.000
_cell.length_c   1.000
_cell.angle_alpha   90.00
_cell.angle_beta   90.00
_cell.angle_gamma   90.00
#
_symmetry.space_group_name_H-M   'P 1'
#
loop_
_entity.id
_entity.type
_entity.pdbx_description
1 polymer ?
#
loop_
_entity_poly.entity_id
_entity_poly.type
_entity_poly.pdbx_seq_one_letter_code
_entity_poly.pdbx_strand_id
1 'polypeptide(L)'
;MQVFLPYPDFKTSLESLDDKRLGKQRVETYQLIAGLEGRLTLTGKAYSKSRINHPISQMFRNNIPALKQYLNDSIDVWVARGKNNTMKKEVITEEIVMPVWFGDEEFHKSHRANLLRKDAVYYGAHGWNDNPELPYRWYDMNREQWYDQTAGTKEKIYLKK
;
A
#
# COMPACT_ATOMS: atom_id res chain seq x y z
N MET A 1 0.42 -9.00 -1.09
CA MET A 1 0.54 -7.93 -0.08
C MET A 1 0.83 -6.61 -0.78
N GLN A 2 0.08 -5.57 -0.44
CA GLN A 2 0.20 -4.26 -1.07
C GLN A 2 -0.38 -3.18 -0.15
N VAL A 3 0.10 -1.97 -0.29
CA VAL A 3 -0.55 -0.75 0.19
C VAL A 3 -1.10 -0.07 -1.07
N PHE A 4 -2.40 -0.20 -1.30
CA PHE A 4 -3.01 0.31 -2.52
C PHE A 4 -3.12 1.83 -2.51
N LEU A 5 -2.53 2.46 -3.49
CA LEU A 5 -2.48 3.92 -3.66
C LEU A 5 -2.84 4.31 -5.11
N PRO A 6 -4.10 4.08 -5.53
CA PRO A 6 -4.52 4.49 -6.88
C PRO A 6 -4.56 6.01 -7.08
N TYR A 7 -4.48 6.79 -5.99
CA TYR A 7 -4.46 8.25 -6.01
C TYR A 7 -3.33 8.79 -5.13
N PRO A 8 -2.83 10.00 -5.38
CA PRO A 8 -1.85 10.67 -4.51
C PRO A 8 -2.51 11.26 -3.25
N ASP A 9 -3.38 10.49 -2.63
CA ASP A 9 -4.09 10.82 -1.40
C ASP A 9 -4.55 9.54 -0.73
N PHE A 10 -4.26 9.37 0.54
CA PHE A 10 -4.57 8.13 1.28
C PHE A 10 -6.06 7.87 1.36
N LYS A 11 -6.82 8.87 1.80
CA LYS A 11 -8.25 8.69 2.02
C LYS A 11 -8.98 8.38 0.72
N THR A 12 -8.70 9.13 -0.33
CA THR A 12 -9.30 8.92 -1.65
C THR A 12 -8.95 7.54 -2.20
N SER A 13 -7.70 7.11 -2.04
CA SER A 13 -7.27 5.77 -2.42
C SER A 13 -8.05 4.69 -1.70
N LEU A 14 -8.20 4.82 -0.38
CA LEU A 14 -8.91 3.85 0.44
C LEU A 14 -10.41 3.83 0.14
N GLU A 15 -11.01 4.99 -0.09
CA GLU A 15 -12.43 5.10 -0.46
C GLU A 15 -12.74 4.44 -1.81
N SER A 16 -11.76 4.32 -2.68
CA SER A 16 -11.92 3.67 -3.98
C SER A 16 -11.92 2.14 -3.91
N LEU A 17 -11.47 1.55 -2.81
CA LEU A 17 -11.33 0.11 -2.67
C LEU A 17 -12.67 -0.58 -2.40
N ASP A 18 -12.84 -1.78 -2.94
CA ASP A 18 -13.93 -2.66 -2.57
C ASP A 18 -13.80 -3.12 -1.11
N ASP A 19 -14.90 -3.56 -0.52
CA ASP A 19 -14.94 -3.93 0.91
C ASP A 19 -13.89 -4.97 1.29
N LYS A 20 -13.71 -5.98 0.45
CA LYS A 20 -12.75 -7.07 0.71
C LYS A 20 -11.32 -6.54 0.79
N ARG A 21 -10.92 -5.70 -0.18
CA ARG A 21 -9.57 -5.15 -0.21
C ARG A 21 -9.36 -4.11 0.87
N LEU A 22 -10.36 -3.27 1.12
CA LEU A 22 -10.28 -2.30 2.22
C LEU A 22 -10.11 -3.00 3.58
N GLY A 23 -10.88 -4.06 3.82
CA GLY A 23 -10.75 -4.83 5.05
C GLY A 23 -9.35 -5.42 5.23
N LYS A 24 -8.79 -5.96 4.15
CA LYS A 24 -7.42 -6.50 4.16
C LYS A 24 -6.37 -5.41 4.37
N GLN A 25 -6.57 -4.20 3.81
CA GLN A 25 -5.62 -3.10 3.99
C GLN A 25 -5.42 -2.75 5.46
N ARG A 26 -6.46 -2.78 6.28
CA ARG A 26 -6.33 -2.55 7.73
C ARG A 26 -5.37 -3.55 8.36
N VAL A 27 -5.58 -4.84 8.09
CA VAL A 27 -4.79 -5.92 8.70
C VAL A 27 -3.37 -5.95 8.16
N GLU A 28 -3.22 -5.91 6.83
CA GLU A 28 -1.91 -5.98 6.19
C GLU A 28 -1.04 -4.78 6.53
N THR A 29 -1.61 -3.59 6.55
CA THR A 29 -0.85 -2.37 6.91
C THR A 29 -0.37 -2.43 8.36
N TYR A 30 -1.21 -2.89 9.29
CA TYR A 30 -0.77 -3.12 10.66
C TYR A 30 0.42 -4.08 10.72
N GLN A 31 0.35 -5.18 9.98
CA GLN A 31 1.43 -6.16 9.95
C GLN A 31 2.73 -5.60 9.35
N LEU A 32 2.63 -4.71 8.36
CA LEU A 32 3.79 -4.03 7.79
C LEU A 32 4.45 -3.11 8.82
N ILE A 33 3.64 -2.30 9.51
CA ILE A 33 4.14 -1.40 10.57
C ILE A 33 4.81 -2.21 11.68
N ALA A 34 4.14 -3.24 12.15
CA ALA A 34 4.66 -4.09 13.23
C ALA A 34 5.97 -4.76 12.82
N GLY A 35 6.06 -5.26 11.58
CA GLY A 35 7.30 -5.84 11.06
C GLY A 35 8.44 -4.84 10.98
N LEU A 36 8.18 -3.65 10.44
CA LEU A 36 9.17 -2.58 10.31
C LEU A 36 9.67 -2.05 11.66
N GLU A 37 8.78 -2.01 12.67
CA GLU A 37 9.13 -1.57 14.02
C GLU A 37 9.67 -2.68 14.93
N GLY A 38 9.74 -3.91 14.43
CA GLY A 38 10.24 -5.04 15.21
C GLY A 38 9.29 -5.51 16.31
N ARG A 39 8.00 -5.22 16.21
CA ARG A 39 6.98 -5.73 17.14
C ARG A 39 6.81 -7.24 16.97
N LEU A 40 6.44 -7.92 18.03
CA LEU A 40 6.15 -9.34 18.00
C LEU A 40 4.66 -9.61 17.64
N THR A 41 4.39 -10.78 17.09
CA THR A 41 3.03 -11.26 16.89
C THR A 41 2.35 -11.55 18.23
N LEU A 42 1.03 -11.79 18.23
CA LEU A 42 0.28 -12.16 19.44
C LEU A 42 0.83 -13.41 20.11
N THR A 43 1.49 -14.30 19.36
CA THR A 43 2.12 -15.51 19.89
C THR A 43 3.58 -15.31 20.30
N GLY A 44 4.07 -14.08 20.29
CA GLY A 44 5.43 -13.73 20.71
C GLY A 44 6.51 -14.01 19.66
N LYS A 45 6.13 -14.21 18.40
CA LYS A 45 7.07 -14.46 17.31
C LYS A 45 7.36 -13.19 16.52
N ALA A 46 8.57 -13.11 15.95
CA ALA A 46 8.92 -12.05 15.03
C ALA A 46 8.17 -12.22 13.69
N TYR A 47 7.88 -11.11 13.04
CA TYR A 47 7.32 -11.14 11.68
C TYR A 47 8.35 -11.67 10.70
N SER A 48 7.88 -12.34 9.64
CA SER A 48 8.76 -12.99 8.67
C SER A 48 9.64 -11.97 7.93
N LYS A 49 10.87 -12.39 7.60
CA LYS A 49 11.80 -11.57 6.81
C LYS A 49 11.22 -11.26 5.42
N SER A 50 10.47 -12.19 4.84
CA SER A 50 9.84 -11.98 3.53
C SER A 50 8.83 -10.83 3.56
N ARG A 51 8.10 -10.66 4.67
CA ARG A 51 7.18 -9.55 4.84
C ARG A 51 7.92 -8.23 5.03
N ILE A 52 8.93 -8.21 5.89
CA ILE A 52 9.75 -7.02 6.14
C ILE A 52 10.47 -6.59 4.87
N ASN A 53 10.98 -7.53 4.09
CA ASN A 53 11.74 -7.27 2.87
C ASN A 53 10.87 -7.12 1.63
N HIS A 54 9.56 -7.24 1.77
CA HIS A 54 8.65 -7.02 0.65
C HIS A 54 8.83 -5.60 0.09
N PRO A 55 8.77 -5.41 -1.25
CA PRO A 55 8.98 -4.08 -1.84
C PRO A 55 8.20 -2.96 -1.20
N ILE A 56 6.91 -3.17 -0.91
CA ILE A 56 6.09 -2.11 -0.31
C ILE A 56 6.52 -1.78 1.12
N SER A 57 6.98 -2.76 1.90
CA SER A 57 7.53 -2.52 3.23
C SER A 57 8.78 -1.66 3.14
N GLN A 58 9.68 -1.99 2.22
CA GLN A 58 10.92 -1.24 2.03
C GLN A 58 10.66 0.19 1.52
N MET A 59 9.64 0.39 0.71
CA MET A 59 9.26 1.72 0.23
C MET A 59 8.82 2.65 1.36
N PHE A 60 8.25 2.11 2.44
CA PHE A 60 7.82 2.89 3.61
C PHE A 60 8.81 2.89 4.77
N ARG A 61 9.91 2.18 4.68
CA ARG A 61 10.81 1.97 5.85
C ARG A 61 11.30 3.25 6.53
N ASN A 62 11.45 4.33 5.77
CA ASN A 62 11.89 5.62 6.30
C ASN A 62 10.73 6.57 6.63
N ASN A 63 9.49 6.13 6.41
CA ASN A 63 8.30 6.97 6.55
C ASN A 63 7.19 6.21 7.29
N ILE A 64 7.55 5.54 8.38
CA ILE A 64 6.60 4.74 9.17
C ILE A 64 5.42 5.59 9.69
N PRO A 65 5.60 6.86 10.15
CA PRO A 65 4.46 7.68 10.52
C PRO A 65 3.45 7.87 9.39
N ALA A 66 3.89 7.99 8.15
CA ALA A 66 2.98 8.06 7.00
C ALA A 66 2.19 6.75 6.82
N LEU A 67 2.86 5.60 7.00
CA LEU A 67 2.19 4.30 6.94
C LEU A 67 1.16 4.13 8.07
N LYS A 68 1.46 4.64 9.26
CA LYS A 68 0.52 4.68 10.37
C LYS A 68 -0.71 5.53 10.03
N GLN A 69 -0.52 6.66 9.36
CA GLN A 69 -1.64 7.50 8.91
C GLN A 69 -2.50 6.75 7.89
N TYR A 70 -1.89 6.02 6.97
CA TYR A 70 -2.62 5.17 6.02
C TYR A 70 -3.48 4.13 6.76
N LEU A 71 -2.92 3.49 7.78
CA LEU A 71 -3.69 2.55 8.61
C LEU A 71 -4.87 3.24 9.28
N ASN A 72 -4.64 4.38 9.91
CA ASN A 72 -5.68 5.12 10.61
C ASN A 72 -6.79 5.55 9.64
N ASP A 73 -6.42 6.02 8.45
CA ASP A 73 -7.39 6.38 7.41
C ASP A 73 -8.18 5.15 6.94
N SER A 74 -7.53 3.98 6.83
CA SER A 74 -8.20 2.74 6.44
C SER A 74 -9.26 2.32 7.46
N ILE A 75 -8.97 2.50 8.74
CA ILE A 75 -9.94 2.25 9.82
C ILE A 75 -11.10 3.22 9.72
N ASP A 76 -10.82 4.50 9.51
CA ASP A 76 -11.88 5.52 9.39
C ASP A 76 -12.81 5.23 8.22
N VAL A 77 -12.28 4.90 7.06
CA VAL A 77 -13.09 4.57 5.87
C VAL A 77 -13.91 3.30 6.11
N TRP A 78 -13.31 2.30 6.76
CA TRP A 78 -14.00 1.06 7.12
C TRP A 78 -15.21 1.31 8.04
N VAL A 79 -15.01 2.07 9.10
CA VAL A 79 -16.07 2.44 10.06
C VAL A 79 -17.14 3.30 9.38
N ALA A 80 -16.75 4.24 8.52
CA ALA A 80 -17.68 5.09 7.78
C ALA A 80 -18.61 4.29 6.85
N ARG A 81 -18.19 3.10 6.42
CA ARG A 81 -19.04 2.16 5.65
C ARG A 81 -19.99 1.34 6.53
N GLY A 82 -20.02 1.59 7.85
CA GLY A 82 -20.86 0.83 8.80
C GLY A 82 -20.29 -0.54 9.16
N LYS A 83 -19.02 -0.79 8.90
CA LYS A 83 -18.36 -2.07 9.20
C LYS A 83 -17.84 -2.10 10.64
N ASN A 84 -17.86 -3.29 11.24
CA ASN A 84 -17.29 -3.49 12.58
C ASN A 84 -15.77 -3.43 12.55
N ASN A 85 -15.19 -2.70 13.50
CA ASN A 85 -13.76 -2.57 13.66
C ASN A 85 -13.35 -2.79 15.12
N THR A 86 -12.40 -3.70 15.33
CA THR A 86 -11.80 -3.95 16.65
C THR A 86 -10.33 -3.52 16.71
N MET A 87 -9.78 -3.04 15.60
CA MET A 87 -8.40 -2.60 15.54
C MET A 87 -8.26 -1.19 16.12
N LYS A 88 -7.20 -0.99 16.89
CA LYS A 88 -6.86 0.33 17.42
C LYS A 88 -6.07 1.12 16.37
N LYS A 89 -6.36 2.41 16.29
CA LYS A 89 -5.52 3.33 15.52
C LYS A 89 -4.13 3.42 16.12
N GLU A 90 -3.14 3.67 15.28
CA GLU A 90 -1.79 3.95 15.73
C GLU A 90 -1.69 5.36 16.30
N VAL A 91 -0.95 5.51 17.40
CA VAL A 91 -0.60 6.82 17.95
C VAL A 91 0.59 7.35 17.15
N ILE A 92 0.44 8.52 16.56
CA ILE A 92 1.49 9.15 15.76
C ILE A 92 2.02 10.35 16.53
N THR A 93 3.25 10.23 17.06
CA THR A 93 3.92 11.27 17.83
C THR A 93 4.96 12.03 17.03
N GLU A 94 5.35 11.50 15.87
CA GLU A 94 6.36 12.06 15.00
C GLU A 94 5.71 12.82 13.85
N GLU A 95 6.44 13.74 13.24
CA GLU A 95 5.99 14.44 12.06
C GLU A 95 5.73 13.45 10.92
N ILE A 96 4.62 13.63 10.22
CA ILE A 96 4.30 12.83 9.04
C ILE A 96 4.99 13.45 7.84
N VAL A 97 6.02 12.75 7.35
CA VAL A 97 6.72 13.10 6.12
C VAL A 97 6.37 12.07 5.07
N MET A 98 5.89 12.53 3.92
CA MET A 98 5.53 11.61 2.83
C MET A 98 6.79 11.04 2.18
N PRO A 99 6.74 9.76 1.75
CA PRO A 99 7.87 9.16 1.03
C PRO A 99 8.22 9.94 -0.24
N VAL A 100 9.49 9.90 -0.62
CA VAL A 100 10.00 10.61 -1.81
C VAL A 100 9.32 10.19 -3.11
N TRP A 101 8.83 8.96 -3.19
CA TRP A 101 8.16 8.41 -4.36
C TRP A 101 6.66 8.74 -4.41
N PHE A 102 6.09 9.23 -3.32
CA PHE A 102 4.65 9.52 -3.24
C PHE A 102 4.30 10.72 -4.13
N GLY A 103 3.22 10.58 -4.87
CA GLY A 103 2.78 11.61 -5.83
C GLY A 103 3.27 11.36 -7.26
N ASP A 104 4.08 10.35 -7.50
CA ASP A 104 4.47 9.98 -8.85
C ASP A 104 3.27 9.38 -9.59
N GLU A 105 2.84 10.02 -10.69
CA GLU A 105 1.62 9.63 -11.40
C GLU A 105 1.71 8.21 -11.99
N GLU A 106 2.86 7.82 -12.51
CA GLU A 106 3.03 6.48 -13.09
C GLU A 106 2.95 5.38 -12.02
N PHE A 107 3.39 5.67 -10.81
CA PHE A 107 3.22 4.76 -9.67
C PHE A 107 1.74 4.58 -9.33
N HIS A 108 1.00 5.66 -9.14
CA HIS A 108 -0.42 5.60 -8.80
C HIS A 108 -1.24 4.95 -9.92
N LYS A 109 -0.92 5.25 -11.16
CA LYS A 109 -1.50 4.65 -12.34
C LYS A 109 -1.31 3.13 -12.38
N SER A 110 -0.13 2.64 -11.99
CA SER A 110 0.14 1.20 -11.93
C SER A 110 -0.76 0.50 -10.90
N HIS A 111 -1.11 1.18 -9.81
CA HIS A 111 -2.05 0.66 -8.81
C HIS A 111 -3.47 0.58 -9.36
N ARG A 112 -3.94 1.62 -10.09
CA ARG A 112 -5.24 1.57 -10.76
C ARG A 112 -5.30 0.41 -11.76
N ALA A 113 -4.26 0.26 -12.57
CA ALA A 113 -4.17 -0.82 -13.56
C ALA A 113 -4.27 -2.20 -12.91
N ASN A 114 -3.55 -2.40 -11.82
CA ASN A 114 -3.57 -3.68 -11.13
C ASN A 114 -4.91 -3.96 -10.44
N LEU A 115 -5.59 -2.95 -9.92
CA LEU A 115 -6.94 -3.09 -9.37
C LEU A 115 -7.96 -3.41 -10.47
N LEU A 116 -7.88 -2.73 -11.63
CA LEU A 116 -8.72 -3.03 -12.79
C LEU A 116 -8.57 -4.49 -13.24
N ARG A 117 -7.35 -5.00 -13.22
CA ARG A 117 -7.08 -6.41 -13.57
C ARG A 117 -7.69 -7.38 -12.57
N LYS A 118 -7.75 -7.02 -11.29
CA LYS A 118 -8.32 -7.85 -10.22
C LYS A 118 -9.84 -7.88 -10.25
N ASP A 119 -10.48 -6.76 -10.53
CA ASP A 119 -11.94 -6.63 -10.60
C ASP A 119 -12.31 -5.51 -11.58
N ALA A 120 -12.43 -5.88 -12.85
CA ALA A 120 -12.70 -4.94 -13.92
C ALA A 120 -14.08 -4.28 -13.81
N VAL A 121 -15.06 -4.98 -13.24
CA VAL A 121 -16.42 -4.46 -13.08
C VAL A 121 -16.45 -3.37 -12.01
N TYR A 122 -15.95 -3.69 -10.82
CA TYR A 122 -15.96 -2.74 -9.70
C TYR A 122 -15.10 -1.51 -10.01
N TYR A 123 -13.84 -1.73 -10.40
CA TYR A 123 -12.90 -0.62 -10.62
C TYR A 123 -13.14 0.12 -11.92
N GLY A 124 -13.69 -0.55 -12.93
CA GLY A 124 -14.11 0.10 -14.17
C GLY A 124 -15.23 1.12 -13.96
N ALA A 125 -16.10 0.90 -12.97
CA ALA A 125 -17.17 1.83 -12.61
C ALA A 125 -16.66 3.16 -12.03
N HIS A 126 -15.39 3.25 -11.63
CA HIS A 126 -14.78 4.51 -11.16
C HIS A 126 -14.41 5.46 -12.31
N GLY A 127 -14.56 5.03 -13.56
CA GLY A 127 -14.19 5.84 -14.72
C GLY A 127 -12.69 5.81 -15.03
N TRP A 128 -11.95 4.85 -14.48
CA TRP A 128 -10.51 4.70 -14.75
C TRP A 128 -10.28 4.19 -16.18
N ASN A 129 -9.40 4.90 -16.91
CA ASN A 129 -9.05 4.59 -18.30
C ASN A 129 -7.68 3.94 -18.43
N ASP A 130 -7.09 3.53 -17.33
CA ASP A 130 -5.74 2.97 -17.33
C ASP A 130 -5.70 1.62 -18.03
N ASN A 131 -4.59 1.33 -18.69
CA ASN A 131 -4.38 0.03 -19.31
C ASN A 131 -4.17 -1.02 -18.20
N PRO A 132 -5.07 -2.02 -18.05
CA PRO A 132 -4.97 -3.02 -17.00
C PRO A 132 -3.74 -3.92 -17.12
N GLU A 133 -3.06 -3.91 -18.25
CA GLU A 133 -1.85 -4.70 -18.49
C GLU A 133 -0.58 -4.04 -17.96
N LEU A 134 -0.65 -2.81 -17.44
CA LEU A 134 0.52 -2.14 -16.88
C LEU A 134 1.08 -2.95 -15.70
N PRO A 135 2.41 -3.12 -15.64
CA PRO A 135 3.06 -3.77 -14.50
C PRO A 135 2.99 -2.87 -13.26
N TYR A 136 3.26 -3.45 -12.08
CA TYR A 136 3.50 -2.64 -10.90
C TYR A 136 4.78 -1.83 -11.06
N ARG A 137 4.72 -0.58 -10.66
CA ARG A 137 5.89 0.28 -10.55
C ARG A 137 6.29 0.38 -9.08
N TRP A 138 7.56 0.11 -8.82
CA TRP A 138 8.14 0.10 -7.48
C TRP A 138 9.32 1.05 -7.41
N TYR A 139 9.57 1.60 -6.23
CA TYR A 139 10.73 2.44 -5.99
C TYR A 139 11.75 1.69 -5.14
N ASP A 140 12.95 1.51 -5.67
CA ASP A 140 14.05 0.88 -4.96
C ASP A 140 14.75 1.93 -4.09
N MET A 141 14.54 1.85 -2.78
CA MET A 141 15.06 2.82 -1.82
C MET A 141 16.60 2.78 -1.72
N ASN A 142 17.21 1.64 -2.03
CA ASN A 142 18.68 1.51 -1.99
C ASN A 142 19.33 2.13 -3.22
N ARG A 143 18.73 1.93 -4.39
CA ARG A 143 19.24 2.45 -5.67
C ARG A 143 18.71 3.85 -5.99
N GLU A 144 17.68 4.30 -5.26
CA GLU A 144 16.96 5.55 -5.58
C GLU A 144 16.50 5.56 -7.04
N GLN A 145 15.84 4.47 -7.43
CA GLN A 145 15.51 4.20 -8.83
C GLN A 145 14.20 3.45 -8.93
N TRP A 146 13.38 3.81 -9.92
CA TRP A 146 12.15 3.10 -10.24
C TRP A 146 12.44 1.82 -11.01
N TYR A 147 11.61 0.80 -10.81
CA TYR A 147 11.60 -0.39 -11.65
C TYR A 147 10.17 -0.87 -11.85
N ASP A 148 9.96 -1.56 -12.97
CA ASP A 148 8.70 -2.22 -13.28
C ASP A 148 8.83 -3.72 -13.04
N GLN A 149 7.75 -4.32 -12.56
CA GLN A 149 7.69 -5.77 -12.34
C GLN A 149 6.29 -6.26 -12.71
N THR A 150 6.21 -7.14 -13.70
CA THR A 150 4.95 -7.78 -14.08
C THR A 150 4.47 -8.68 -12.95
N ALA A 151 3.16 -8.62 -12.67
CA ALA A 151 2.54 -9.47 -11.65
C ALA A 151 2.86 -10.95 -11.90
N GLY A 152 3.27 -11.65 -10.84
CA GLY A 152 3.63 -13.07 -10.91
C GLY A 152 5.03 -13.38 -11.41
N THR A 153 5.83 -12.35 -11.74
CA THR A 153 7.23 -12.54 -12.13
C THR A 153 8.16 -11.99 -11.04
N LYS A 154 9.43 -12.41 -11.08
CA LYS A 154 10.48 -11.91 -10.18
C LYS A 154 11.42 -10.94 -10.88
N GLU A 155 11.27 -10.76 -12.18
CA GLU A 155 12.16 -9.91 -12.97
C GLU A 155 11.86 -8.43 -12.70
N LYS A 156 12.92 -7.68 -12.37
CA LYS A 156 12.86 -6.24 -12.17
C LYS A 156 13.47 -5.53 -13.37
N ILE A 157 12.69 -4.66 -13.98
CA ILE A 157 13.14 -3.86 -15.12
C ILE A 157 13.34 -2.43 -14.63
N TYR A 158 14.59 -2.06 -14.37
CA TYR A 158 14.93 -0.73 -13.87
C TYR A 158 14.81 0.32 -14.96
N LEU A 159 14.19 1.44 -14.60
CA LEU A 159 14.05 2.58 -15.49
C LEU A 159 15.31 3.45 -15.42
N LYS A 160 15.59 4.18 -16.49
CA LYS A 160 16.68 5.14 -16.48
C LYS A 160 16.38 6.27 -15.50
N LYS A 161 17.42 6.71 -14.81
CA LYS A 161 17.32 7.87 -13.91
C LYS A 161 17.06 9.16 -14.70
#